data_a23d9eb5b425f11181574bb857ac093f
#
_entry.id   a23d9eb5b425f11181574bb857ac093f
#
_cell.length_a   1.000
_cell.length_b   1.000
_cell.length_c   1.000
_cell.angle_alpha   90.00
_cell.angle_beta   90.00
_cell.angle_gamma   90.00
#
_symmetry.space_group_name_H-M   'P 1'
#
loop_
_entity.id
_entity.type
_entity.pdbx_description
1 polymer ?
#
loop_
_entity_poly.entity_id
_entity_poly.type
_entity_poly.pdbx_seq_one_letter_code
_entity_poly.pdbx_strand_id
1 'polypeptide(L)'
;MQELVRKLRKAGAISHAGIGAGVHIHIGANGHTPQTLRNLANLMASHERLIADALKIDQGRMNRYCRTVNPQFIEQLNQKKPTNMAQFADIWYTANGANYGRNQHYNDSRYHMLNFHATFTKGTIEFRLFQFDKPTAEKKNGLHAGQLKSYIQLCLALSEMAKELKTASPKPQQTENPKFAMRSWLIRLGLVGEEFATARTFLTRNLDGDAAFRFGR
;
A
#
# COMPACT_ATOMS: atom_id res chain seq x y z
N MET A 1 -4.49 4.16 -19.74
CA MET A 1 -3.69 3.16 -18.99
C MET A 1 -3.45 1.87 -19.80
N GLN A 2 -4.48 1.17 -20.27
CA GLN A 2 -4.30 -0.08 -21.06
C GLN A 2 -3.39 0.12 -22.28
N GLU A 3 -3.58 1.20 -23.03
CA GLU A 3 -2.75 1.52 -24.18
C GLU A 3 -1.28 1.76 -23.81
N LEU A 4 -1.02 2.51 -22.72
CA LEU A 4 0.32 2.75 -22.21
C LEU A 4 1.02 1.43 -21.86
N VAL A 5 0.38 0.58 -21.07
CA VAL A 5 0.94 -0.72 -20.70
C VAL A 5 1.18 -1.59 -21.91
N ARG A 6 0.28 -1.57 -22.92
CA ARG A 6 0.45 -2.29 -24.18
C ARG A 6 1.67 -1.77 -24.96
N LYS A 7 1.87 -0.47 -25.06
CA LYS A 7 3.05 0.12 -25.71
C LYS A 7 4.35 -0.26 -24.99
N LEU A 8 4.37 -0.19 -23.67
CA LEU A 8 5.51 -0.62 -22.86
C LEU A 8 5.84 -2.10 -23.08
N ARG A 9 4.84 -2.97 -23.12
CA ARG A 9 5.01 -4.41 -23.41
C ARG A 9 5.60 -4.65 -24.80
N LYS A 10 5.09 -3.94 -25.82
CA LYS A 10 5.61 -4.03 -27.19
C LYS A 10 7.06 -3.55 -27.28
N ALA A 11 7.44 -2.55 -26.49
CA ALA A 11 8.80 -2.05 -26.41
C ALA A 11 9.74 -2.94 -25.56
N GLY A 12 9.27 -4.11 -25.09
CA GLY A 12 10.09 -5.03 -24.30
C GLY A 12 10.28 -4.63 -22.83
N ALA A 13 9.50 -3.68 -22.30
CA ALA A 13 9.60 -3.27 -20.90
C ALA A 13 9.26 -4.45 -19.97
N ILE A 14 10.06 -4.62 -18.93
CA ILE A 14 9.86 -5.59 -17.85
C ILE A 14 9.87 -4.88 -16.50
N SER A 15 9.11 -5.42 -15.52
CA SER A 15 9.10 -4.90 -14.15
C SER A 15 8.62 -6.00 -13.21
N HIS A 16 9.52 -6.51 -12.38
CA HIS A 16 9.21 -7.48 -11.34
C HIS A 16 10.32 -7.53 -10.28
N ALA A 17 10.07 -8.18 -9.16
CA ALA A 17 11.00 -8.23 -8.03
C ALA A 17 12.37 -8.82 -8.41
N GLY A 18 12.42 -9.83 -9.29
CA GLY A 18 13.65 -10.50 -9.70
C GLY A 18 14.68 -9.61 -10.41
N ILE A 19 14.26 -8.44 -10.92
CA ILE A 19 15.15 -7.42 -11.50
C ILE A 19 15.25 -6.17 -10.61
N GLY A 20 14.80 -6.25 -9.35
CA GLY A 20 14.80 -5.12 -8.42
C GLY A 20 13.81 -4.00 -8.73
N ALA A 21 12.89 -4.21 -9.69
CA ALA A 21 11.90 -3.21 -10.07
C ALA A 21 10.61 -3.38 -9.26
N GLY A 22 10.14 -2.29 -8.65
CA GLY A 22 8.85 -2.18 -7.99
C GLY A 22 7.94 -1.18 -8.70
N VAL A 23 6.67 -1.16 -8.31
CA VAL A 23 5.71 -0.15 -8.74
C VAL A 23 5.43 0.77 -7.55
N HIS A 24 5.64 2.06 -7.75
CA HIS A 24 5.33 3.09 -6.76
C HIS A 24 4.15 3.92 -7.27
N ILE A 25 3.19 4.16 -6.37
CA ILE A 25 2.01 4.97 -6.67
C ILE A 25 2.03 6.16 -5.73
N HIS A 26 2.02 7.34 -6.33
CA HIS A 26 1.88 8.60 -5.61
C HIS A 26 0.46 9.12 -5.80
N ILE A 27 -0.20 9.44 -4.70
CA ILE A 27 -1.47 10.18 -4.69
C ILE A 27 -1.26 11.54 -4.03
N GLY A 28 -2.02 12.54 -4.45
CA GLY A 28 -1.95 13.87 -3.84
C GLY A 28 -2.27 13.83 -2.35
N ALA A 29 -1.47 14.52 -1.53
CA ALA A 29 -1.73 14.65 -0.09
C ALA A 29 -2.74 15.76 0.23
N ASN A 30 -3.20 16.51 -0.77
CA ASN A 30 -4.18 17.58 -0.59
C ASN A 30 -5.48 17.06 0.03
N GLY A 31 -6.00 17.80 1.00
CA GLY A 31 -7.19 17.41 1.75
C GLY A 31 -6.93 16.43 2.89
N HIS A 32 -5.68 15.99 3.09
CA HIS A 32 -5.28 15.27 4.30
C HIS A 32 -4.83 16.22 5.40
N THR A 33 -5.25 15.91 6.61
CA THR A 33 -4.79 16.51 7.86
C THR A 33 -3.88 15.53 8.61
N PRO A 34 -3.14 15.92 9.63
CA PRO A 34 -2.39 14.98 10.46
C PRO A 34 -3.26 13.84 11.03
N GLN A 35 -4.53 14.12 11.34
CA GLN A 35 -5.47 13.11 11.80
C GLN A 35 -5.78 12.09 10.70
N THR A 36 -6.09 12.53 9.49
CA THR A 36 -6.42 11.61 8.39
C THR A 36 -5.19 10.83 7.92
N LEU A 37 -3.98 11.42 7.96
CA LEU A 37 -2.74 10.69 7.72
C LEU A 37 -2.47 9.65 8.82
N ARG A 38 -2.82 9.94 10.08
CA ARG A 38 -2.78 8.96 11.17
C ARG A 38 -3.75 7.81 10.91
N ASN A 39 -4.96 8.11 10.46
CA ASN A 39 -5.92 7.08 10.07
C ASN A 39 -5.35 6.19 8.95
N LEU A 40 -4.75 6.79 7.92
CA LEU A 40 -4.12 6.05 6.83
C LEU A 40 -2.97 5.16 7.31
N ALA A 41 -2.11 5.67 8.20
CA ALA A 41 -1.05 4.88 8.82
C ALA A 41 -1.60 3.68 9.59
N ASN A 42 -2.66 3.88 10.36
CA ASN A 42 -3.31 2.82 11.13
C ASN A 42 -4.02 1.80 10.23
N LEU A 43 -4.71 2.23 9.16
CA LEU A 43 -5.30 1.34 8.16
C LEU A 43 -4.24 0.46 7.49
N MET A 44 -3.10 1.05 7.13
CA MET A 44 -1.97 0.27 6.58
C MET A 44 -1.40 -0.70 7.62
N ALA A 45 -1.07 -0.24 8.82
CA ALA A 45 -0.51 -1.09 9.88
C ALA A 45 -1.39 -2.31 10.19
N SER A 46 -2.71 -2.15 10.15
CA SER A 46 -3.63 -3.24 10.42
C SER A 46 -3.78 -4.26 9.28
N HIS A 47 -3.40 -3.90 8.04
CA HIS A 47 -3.64 -4.75 6.85
C HIS A 47 -2.40 -5.04 6.00
N GLU A 48 -1.25 -4.43 6.27
CA GLU A 48 -0.07 -4.53 5.41
C GLU A 48 0.44 -5.96 5.21
N ARG A 49 0.32 -6.83 6.23
CA ARG A 49 0.67 -8.25 6.10
C ARG A 49 -0.28 -8.97 5.16
N LEU A 50 -1.59 -8.76 5.35
CA LEU A 50 -2.61 -9.33 4.47
C LEU A 50 -2.45 -8.86 3.02
N ILE A 51 -2.09 -7.58 2.82
CA ILE A 51 -1.79 -7.03 1.49
C ILE A 51 -0.53 -7.68 0.92
N ALA A 52 0.53 -7.84 1.72
CA ALA A 52 1.77 -8.47 1.29
C ALA A 52 1.54 -9.90 0.81
N ASP A 53 0.76 -10.69 1.54
CA ASP A 53 0.41 -12.06 1.19
C ASP A 53 -0.47 -12.10 -0.07
N ALA A 54 -1.49 -11.22 -0.15
CA ALA A 54 -2.37 -11.10 -1.31
C ALA A 54 -1.62 -10.77 -2.61
N LEU A 55 -0.58 -9.96 -2.52
CA LEU A 55 0.25 -9.53 -3.66
C LEU A 55 1.48 -10.41 -3.87
N LYS A 56 1.74 -11.38 -2.98
CA LYS A 56 3.00 -12.17 -2.97
C LYS A 56 4.22 -11.27 -3.10
N ILE A 57 4.29 -10.24 -2.24
CA ILE A 57 5.41 -9.31 -2.28
C ILE A 57 6.70 -10.05 -1.95
N ASP A 58 7.71 -9.84 -2.79
CA ASP A 58 9.01 -10.47 -2.60
C ASP A 58 9.63 -10.09 -1.26
N GLN A 59 10.06 -11.09 -0.47
CA GLN A 59 10.59 -10.88 0.87
C GLN A 59 11.87 -10.03 0.87
N GLY A 60 12.71 -10.17 -0.15
CA GLY A 60 13.90 -9.33 -0.29
C GLY A 60 13.55 -7.86 -0.50
N ARG A 61 12.47 -7.59 -1.25
CA ARG A 61 11.94 -6.22 -1.39
C ARG A 61 11.34 -5.70 -0.08
N MET A 62 10.58 -6.54 0.64
CA MET A 62 10.01 -6.15 1.94
C MET A 62 11.09 -5.76 2.93
N ASN A 63 12.16 -6.51 2.99
CA ASN A 63 13.25 -6.25 3.93
C ASN A 63 14.04 -4.97 3.58
N ARG A 64 14.13 -4.60 2.31
CA ARG A 64 15.03 -3.55 1.85
C ARG A 64 14.34 -2.28 1.39
N TYR A 65 13.25 -2.38 0.61
CA TYR A 65 12.69 -1.24 -0.13
C TYR A 65 11.26 -0.87 0.24
N CYS A 66 10.51 -1.78 0.86
CA CYS A 66 9.13 -1.57 1.26
C CYS A 66 8.82 -2.31 2.57
N ARG A 67 9.56 -1.96 3.61
CA ARG A 67 9.33 -2.50 4.96
C ARG A 67 7.92 -2.21 5.43
N THR A 68 7.40 -3.04 6.31
CA THR A 68 6.19 -2.73 7.06
C THR A 68 6.37 -1.45 7.86
N VAL A 69 5.28 -0.83 8.27
CA VAL A 69 5.34 0.39 9.09
C VAL A 69 6.12 0.12 10.39
N ASN A 70 6.88 1.12 10.82
CA ASN A 70 7.61 1.03 12.07
C ASN A 70 6.62 1.02 13.26
N PRO A 71 6.62 -0.01 14.15
CA PRO A 71 5.72 -0.06 15.29
C PRO A 71 5.86 1.14 16.23
N GLN A 72 7.09 1.63 16.44
CA GLN A 72 7.35 2.84 17.22
C GLN A 72 6.68 4.09 16.63
N PHE A 73 6.68 4.21 15.28
CA PHE A 73 5.97 5.30 14.64
C PHE A 73 4.47 5.23 14.92
N ILE A 74 3.85 4.07 14.78
CA ILE A 74 2.42 3.87 15.05
C ILE A 74 2.08 4.16 16.51
N GLU A 75 2.89 3.68 17.44
CA GLU A 75 2.72 3.94 18.86
C GLU A 75 2.76 5.44 19.17
N GLN A 76 3.84 6.13 18.80
CA GLN A 76 4.01 7.55 19.03
C GLN A 76 2.94 8.40 18.35
N LEU A 77 2.55 8.02 17.12
CA LEU A 77 1.52 8.70 16.36
C LEU A 77 0.15 8.65 17.05
N ASN A 78 -0.20 7.51 17.66
CA ASN A 78 -1.47 7.33 18.36
C ASN A 78 -1.45 7.89 19.79
N GLN A 79 -0.30 7.93 20.44
CA GLN A 79 -0.13 8.58 21.76
C GLN A 79 -0.16 10.11 21.64
N LYS A 80 0.66 10.68 20.77
CA LYS A 80 0.87 12.13 20.64
C LYS A 80 -0.22 12.84 19.84
N LYS A 81 -0.91 12.16 18.94
CA LYS A 81 -2.01 12.69 18.10
C LYS A 81 -1.67 14.06 17.51
N PRO A 82 -0.66 14.15 16.61
CA PRO A 82 -0.18 15.43 16.10
C PRO A 82 -1.31 16.26 15.48
N THR A 83 -1.29 17.56 15.72
CA THR A 83 -2.30 18.52 15.24
C THR A 83 -1.83 19.33 14.03
N ASN A 84 -0.54 19.29 13.72
CA ASN A 84 0.04 19.94 12.55
C ASN A 84 1.07 19.04 11.85
N MET A 85 1.42 19.38 10.61
CA MET A 85 2.31 18.58 9.78
C MET A 85 3.75 18.54 10.30
N ALA A 86 4.23 19.57 11.00
CA ALA A 86 5.56 19.57 11.57
C ALA A 86 5.68 18.50 12.68
N GLN A 87 4.72 18.44 13.57
CA GLN A 87 4.66 17.41 14.62
C GLN A 87 4.56 16.00 14.00
N PHE A 88 3.76 15.83 12.94
CA PHE A 88 3.65 14.55 12.24
C PHE A 88 5.00 14.14 11.63
N ALA A 89 5.70 15.08 10.99
CA ALA A 89 7.01 14.85 10.41
C ALA A 89 8.06 14.49 11.49
N ASP A 90 8.04 15.19 12.63
CA ASP A 90 8.94 14.90 13.74
C ASP A 90 8.77 13.47 14.27
N ILE A 91 7.52 13.03 14.43
CA ILE A 91 7.23 11.65 14.85
C ILE A 91 7.73 10.65 13.77
N TRP A 92 7.47 10.94 12.50
CA TRP A 92 7.90 10.08 11.38
C TRP A 92 9.41 9.90 11.35
N TYR A 93 10.17 11.00 11.32
CA TYR A 93 11.62 10.94 11.19
C TYR A 93 12.30 10.41 12.45
N THR A 94 11.81 10.77 13.63
CA THR A 94 12.37 10.29 14.90
C THR A 94 12.19 8.77 15.06
N ALA A 95 10.98 8.27 14.83
CA ALA A 95 10.71 6.84 14.94
C ALA A 95 11.50 6.00 13.92
N ASN A 96 11.81 6.56 12.75
CA ASN A 96 12.56 5.86 11.72
C ASN A 96 14.08 6.12 11.80
N GLY A 97 14.59 6.82 12.83
CA GLY A 97 16.02 7.12 12.97
C GLY A 97 16.60 7.96 11.84
N ALA A 98 15.77 8.77 11.19
CA ALA A 98 16.07 9.44 9.92
C ALA A 98 15.93 10.98 10.01
N ASN A 99 16.30 11.55 11.16
CA ASN A 99 16.25 12.99 11.40
C ASN A 99 17.22 13.80 10.53
N TYR A 100 18.28 13.16 10.04
CA TYR A 100 19.23 13.79 9.11
C TYR A 100 18.62 13.85 7.69
N GLY A 101 18.94 14.89 6.97
CA GLY A 101 18.59 14.99 5.54
C GLY A 101 17.09 14.94 5.25
N ARG A 102 16.25 15.50 6.12
CA ARG A 102 14.77 15.52 5.94
C ARG A 102 14.34 16.09 4.59
N ASN A 103 15.16 16.97 4.00
CA ASN A 103 14.93 17.57 2.68
C ASN A 103 15.58 16.78 1.53
N GLN A 104 16.35 15.72 1.83
CA GLN A 104 17.05 14.95 0.81
C GLN A 104 16.13 13.91 0.18
N HIS A 105 16.23 13.78 -1.14
CA HIS A 105 15.43 12.81 -1.90
C HIS A 105 15.58 11.36 -1.40
N TYR A 106 16.76 10.98 -0.96
CA TYR A 106 17.11 9.61 -0.55
C TYR A 106 17.17 9.43 0.98
N ASN A 107 16.29 10.11 1.74
CA ASN A 107 16.17 9.84 3.17
C ASN A 107 15.70 8.40 3.42
N ASP A 108 16.32 7.68 4.35
CA ASP A 108 16.09 6.24 4.58
C ASP A 108 14.68 5.93 5.12
N SER A 109 14.00 6.91 5.72
CA SER A 109 12.60 6.74 6.14
C SER A 109 11.65 6.42 5.00
N ARG A 110 12.05 6.66 3.75
CA ARG A 110 11.23 6.36 2.55
C ARG A 110 11.00 4.87 2.30
N TYR A 111 11.83 3.98 2.85
CA TYR A 111 11.82 2.55 2.51
C TYR A 111 10.77 1.74 3.29
N HIS A 112 9.54 2.28 3.38
CA HIS A 112 8.36 1.60 3.92
C HIS A 112 7.29 1.41 2.84
N MET A 113 6.36 0.46 3.05
CA MET A 113 5.21 0.25 2.14
C MET A 113 4.42 1.54 1.92
N LEU A 114 4.17 2.28 3.02
CA LEU A 114 3.59 3.61 3.03
C LEU A 114 4.68 4.61 3.39
N ASN A 115 5.02 5.50 2.47
CA ASN A 115 6.09 6.48 2.62
C ASN A 115 5.54 7.90 2.80
N PHE A 116 5.65 8.43 4.01
CA PHE A 116 5.29 9.82 4.32
C PHE A 116 6.43 10.83 4.08
N HIS A 117 7.66 10.39 3.86
CA HIS A 117 8.73 11.31 3.44
C HIS A 117 8.34 12.06 2.15
N ALA A 118 7.67 11.37 1.21
CA ALA A 118 7.12 12.01 0.01
C ALA A 118 6.04 13.06 0.31
N THR A 119 5.33 12.94 1.42
CA THR A 119 4.31 13.91 1.83
C THR A 119 4.94 15.25 2.20
N PHE A 120 6.08 15.22 2.90
CA PHE A 120 6.78 16.43 3.33
C PHE A 120 7.62 17.07 2.23
N THR A 121 8.13 16.27 1.30
CA THR A 121 9.06 16.75 0.26
C THR A 121 8.42 17.00 -1.10
N LYS A 122 7.30 16.34 -1.40
CA LYS A 122 6.63 16.37 -2.72
C LYS A 122 5.13 16.67 -2.65
N GLY A 123 4.54 16.74 -1.45
CA GLY A 123 3.10 16.89 -1.28
C GLY A 123 2.29 15.66 -1.75
N THR A 124 2.90 14.47 -1.77
CA THR A 124 2.24 13.22 -2.18
C THR A 124 2.40 12.13 -1.15
N ILE A 125 1.41 11.27 -1.03
CA ILE A 125 1.50 10.02 -0.26
C ILE A 125 1.99 8.95 -1.23
N GLU A 126 3.11 8.29 -0.91
CA GLU A 126 3.70 7.27 -1.76
C GLU A 126 3.46 5.87 -1.20
N PHE A 127 2.85 5.01 -2.03
CA PHE A 127 2.71 3.58 -1.79
C PHE A 127 3.79 2.83 -2.58
N ARG A 128 4.74 2.17 -1.89
CA ARG A 128 5.94 1.57 -2.49
C ARG A 128 5.88 0.04 -2.57
N LEU A 129 4.80 -0.57 -2.11
CA LEU A 129 4.71 -2.02 -1.90
C LEU A 129 4.51 -2.83 -3.18
N PHE A 130 4.02 -2.22 -4.25
CA PHE A 130 3.57 -2.96 -5.42
C PHE A 130 4.69 -3.50 -6.30
N GLN A 131 4.37 -4.55 -7.00
CA GLN A 131 5.21 -5.19 -8.02
C GLN A 131 4.31 -5.86 -9.06
N PHE A 132 4.84 -6.10 -10.26
CA PHE A 132 4.21 -7.00 -11.21
C PHE A 132 4.64 -8.45 -10.95
N ASP A 133 3.86 -9.38 -11.48
CA ASP A 133 4.18 -10.80 -11.43
C ASP A 133 5.49 -11.09 -12.17
N LYS A 134 6.20 -12.15 -11.77
CA LYS A 134 7.35 -12.63 -12.54
C LYS A 134 6.88 -13.08 -13.91
N PRO A 135 7.68 -12.85 -14.96
CA PRO A 135 7.40 -13.39 -16.28
C PRO A 135 7.27 -14.92 -16.24
N THR A 136 6.38 -15.44 -17.08
CA THR A 136 6.21 -16.88 -17.32
C THR A 136 6.41 -17.15 -18.82
N ALA A 137 6.47 -18.41 -19.22
CA ALA A 137 6.52 -18.80 -20.63
C ALA A 137 5.39 -18.17 -21.45
N GLU A 138 4.20 -18.05 -20.85
CA GLU A 138 3.00 -17.47 -21.47
C GLU A 138 2.96 -15.93 -21.39
N LYS A 139 3.53 -15.34 -20.31
CA LYS A 139 3.50 -13.91 -20.02
C LYS A 139 4.92 -13.36 -19.87
N LYS A 140 5.58 -13.15 -21.00
CA LYS A 140 7.02 -12.85 -21.09
C LYS A 140 7.52 -11.62 -20.31
N ASN A 141 6.67 -10.68 -19.90
CA ASN A 141 7.10 -9.44 -19.23
C ASN A 141 6.39 -9.11 -17.91
N GLY A 142 5.39 -9.92 -17.50
CA GLY A 142 4.65 -9.73 -16.25
C GLY A 142 3.75 -8.49 -16.18
N LEU A 143 3.92 -7.50 -17.04
CA LEU A 143 3.17 -6.24 -17.02
C LEU A 143 1.68 -6.46 -17.34
N HIS A 144 0.79 -6.02 -16.45
CA HIS A 144 -0.65 -6.19 -16.58
C HIS A 144 -1.42 -4.91 -16.22
N ALA A 145 -2.19 -4.37 -17.17
CA ALA A 145 -2.92 -3.10 -16.97
C ALA A 145 -3.99 -3.20 -15.88
N GLY A 146 -4.69 -4.33 -15.79
CA GLY A 146 -5.69 -4.58 -14.75
C GLY A 146 -5.06 -4.63 -13.35
N GLN A 147 -3.86 -5.19 -13.23
CA GLN A 147 -3.11 -5.22 -11.98
C GLN A 147 -2.71 -3.79 -11.54
N LEU A 148 -2.18 -2.99 -12.46
CA LEU A 148 -1.85 -1.59 -12.18
C LEU A 148 -3.09 -0.77 -11.81
N LYS A 149 -4.21 -0.96 -12.53
CA LYS A 149 -5.50 -0.33 -12.19
C LYS A 149 -5.93 -0.70 -10.78
N SER A 150 -5.83 -1.97 -10.39
CA SER A 150 -6.20 -2.46 -9.07
C SER A 150 -5.38 -1.81 -7.95
N TYR A 151 -4.09 -1.60 -8.18
CA TYR A 151 -3.20 -0.94 -7.23
C TYR A 151 -3.57 0.53 -7.02
N ILE A 152 -3.85 1.25 -8.12
CA ILE A 152 -4.29 2.66 -8.05
C ILE A 152 -5.62 2.76 -7.31
N GLN A 153 -6.59 1.89 -7.63
CA GLN A 153 -7.90 1.85 -6.97
C GLN A 153 -7.78 1.60 -5.47
N LEU A 154 -6.89 0.68 -5.04
CA LEU A 154 -6.63 0.43 -3.63
C LEU A 154 -6.04 1.67 -2.92
N CYS A 155 -5.05 2.33 -3.52
CA CYS A 155 -4.44 3.53 -2.95
C CYS A 155 -5.45 4.67 -2.76
N LEU A 156 -6.29 4.90 -3.77
CA LEU A 156 -7.34 5.94 -3.72
C LEU A 156 -8.40 5.60 -2.66
N ALA A 157 -8.87 4.35 -2.61
CA ALA A 157 -9.86 3.89 -1.63
C ALA A 157 -9.34 4.00 -0.18
N LEU A 158 -8.07 3.65 0.05
CA LEU A 158 -7.42 3.84 1.36
C LEU A 158 -7.36 5.31 1.77
N SER A 159 -7.00 6.19 0.84
CA SER A 159 -6.95 7.62 1.07
C SER A 159 -8.32 8.19 1.43
N GLU A 160 -9.35 7.84 0.67
CA GLU A 160 -10.72 8.33 0.94
C GLU A 160 -11.24 7.79 2.28
N MET A 161 -11.13 6.50 2.55
CA MET A 161 -11.53 5.95 3.84
C MET A 161 -10.81 6.63 5.01
N ALA A 162 -9.51 6.92 4.87
CA ALA A 162 -8.74 7.61 5.91
C ALA A 162 -9.28 9.03 6.21
N LYS A 163 -9.82 9.71 5.21
CA LYS A 163 -10.45 11.05 5.36
C LYS A 163 -11.82 10.98 6.02
N GLU A 164 -12.60 9.95 5.70
CA GLU A 164 -13.98 9.77 6.21
C GLU A 164 -14.01 9.29 7.67
N LEU A 165 -13.03 8.49 8.08
CA LEU A 165 -12.98 7.91 9.41
C LEU A 165 -12.65 8.96 10.49
N LYS A 166 -13.42 8.95 11.58
CA LYS A 166 -13.04 9.69 12.80
C LYS A 166 -11.76 9.12 13.42
N THR A 167 -11.60 7.81 13.39
CA THR A 167 -10.42 7.10 13.90
C THR A 167 -10.29 5.75 13.23
N ALA A 168 -9.06 5.25 13.11
CA ALA A 168 -8.74 3.92 12.63
C ALA A 168 -7.87 3.18 13.65
N SER A 169 -8.08 1.87 13.82
CA SER A 169 -7.26 1.01 14.67
C SER A 169 -6.05 0.47 13.90
N PRO A 170 -4.84 0.46 14.48
CA PRO A 170 -3.68 -0.18 13.88
C PRO A 170 -3.59 -1.68 14.13
N LYS A 171 -4.51 -2.25 14.94
CA LYS A 171 -4.45 -3.67 15.34
C LYS A 171 -4.79 -4.58 14.16
N PRO A 172 -3.87 -5.50 13.76
CA PRO A 172 -4.16 -6.50 12.74
C PRO A 172 -5.33 -7.41 13.18
N GLN A 173 -6.21 -7.72 12.24
CA GLN A 173 -7.20 -8.74 12.46
C GLN A 173 -6.57 -10.12 12.26
N GLN A 174 -6.66 -10.97 13.26
CA GLN A 174 -6.35 -12.39 13.08
C GLN A 174 -7.51 -13.05 12.32
N THR A 175 -7.18 -13.85 11.31
CA THR A 175 -8.16 -14.54 10.50
C THR A 175 -7.62 -15.88 10.04
N GLU A 176 -8.48 -16.91 10.10
CA GLU A 176 -8.20 -18.23 9.53
C GLU A 176 -8.56 -18.29 8.03
N ASN A 177 -9.31 -17.31 7.55
CA ASN A 177 -9.69 -17.18 6.15
C ASN A 177 -9.25 -15.81 5.59
N PRO A 178 -7.99 -15.68 5.16
CA PRO A 178 -7.44 -14.42 4.66
C PRO A 178 -8.13 -13.91 3.39
N LYS A 179 -8.61 -14.81 2.53
CA LYS A 179 -9.35 -14.43 1.31
C LYS A 179 -10.68 -13.76 1.63
N PHE A 180 -11.45 -14.31 2.57
CA PHE A 180 -12.68 -13.70 3.05
C PHE A 180 -12.41 -12.34 3.73
N ALA A 181 -11.40 -12.29 4.59
CA ALA A 181 -11.03 -11.07 5.30
C ALA A 181 -10.65 -9.95 4.31
N MET A 182 -9.81 -10.25 3.31
CA MET A 182 -9.43 -9.29 2.28
C MET A 182 -10.65 -8.83 1.48
N ARG A 183 -11.47 -9.75 0.97
CA ARG A 183 -12.66 -9.39 0.21
C ARG A 183 -13.60 -8.49 1.01
N SER A 184 -13.85 -8.85 2.27
CA SER A 184 -14.72 -8.07 3.17
C SER A 184 -14.17 -6.68 3.43
N TRP A 185 -12.84 -6.56 3.55
CA TRP A 185 -12.18 -5.27 3.71
C TRP A 185 -12.25 -4.42 2.44
N LEU A 186 -12.02 -5.00 1.26
CA LEU A 186 -12.14 -4.30 -0.02
C LEU A 186 -13.56 -3.73 -0.23
N ILE A 187 -14.59 -4.47 0.17
CA ILE A 187 -15.98 -3.99 0.13
C ILE A 187 -16.16 -2.79 1.08
N ARG A 188 -15.61 -2.86 2.29
CA ARG A 188 -15.65 -1.74 3.25
C ARG A 188 -14.89 -0.50 2.74
N LEU A 189 -13.82 -0.71 1.97
CA LEU A 189 -13.10 0.37 1.26
C LEU A 189 -13.90 0.97 0.08
N GLY A 190 -15.12 0.51 -0.17
CA GLY A 190 -15.93 1.00 -1.29
C GLY A 190 -15.61 0.37 -2.65
N LEU A 191 -14.74 -0.66 -2.70
CA LEU A 191 -14.45 -1.36 -3.96
C LEU A 191 -15.57 -2.34 -4.32
N VAL A 192 -16.77 -1.81 -4.55
CA VAL A 192 -18.04 -2.51 -4.86
C VAL A 192 -18.40 -2.30 -6.33
N GLY A 193 -19.22 -3.18 -6.91
CA GLY A 193 -19.67 -3.07 -8.31
C GLY A 193 -18.71 -3.66 -9.33
N GLU A 194 -19.14 -3.67 -10.59
CA GLU A 194 -18.41 -4.28 -11.72
C GLU A 194 -17.10 -3.55 -12.03
N GLU A 195 -17.05 -2.25 -11.87
CA GLU A 195 -15.84 -1.44 -12.10
C GLU A 195 -14.64 -1.85 -11.23
N PHE A 196 -14.90 -2.43 -10.06
CA PHE A 196 -13.89 -2.93 -9.12
C PHE A 196 -13.73 -4.46 -9.14
N ALA A 197 -14.45 -5.20 -10.00
CA ALA A 197 -14.35 -6.65 -10.08
C ALA A 197 -12.91 -7.11 -10.32
N THR A 198 -12.20 -6.48 -11.25
CA THR A 198 -10.78 -6.75 -11.52
C THR A 198 -9.91 -6.52 -10.28
N ALA A 199 -10.14 -5.44 -9.53
CA ALA A 199 -9.37 -5.15 -8.32
C ALA A 199 -9.60 -6.23 -7.25
N ARG A 200 -10.86 -6.60 -7.00
CA ARG A 200 -11.18 -7.68 -6.05
C ARG A 200 -10.51 -9.00 -6.44
N THR A 201 -10.51 -9.34 -7.73
CA THR A 201 -9.83 -10.54 -8.22
C THR A 201 -8.33 -10.49 -7.97
N PHE A 202 -7.65 -9.42 -8.41
CA PHE A 202 -6.19 -9.30 -8.25
C PHE A 202 -5.74 -9.24 -6.78
N LEU A 203 -6.52 -8.59 -5.92
CA LEU A 203 -6.19 -8.40 -4.52
C LEU A 203 -6.58 -9.60 -3.62
N THR A 204 -7.25 -10.63 -4.16
CA THR A 204 -7.62 -11.83 -3.39
C THR A 204 -7.09 -13.14 -3.98
N ARG A 205 -6.65 -13.15 -5.23
CA ARG A 205 -6.34 -14.39 -5.98
C ARG A 205 -5.28 -15.30 -5.35
N ASN A 206 -4.34 -14.72 -4.62
CA ASN A 206 -3.21 -15.44 -4.04
C ASN A 206 -3.43 -15.83 -2.56
N LEU A 207 -4.57 -15.45 -1.99
CA LEU A 207 -4.90 -15.77 -0.60
C LEU A 207 -5.63 -17.11 -0.51
N ASP A 208 -5.33 -17.86 0.54
CA ASP A 208 -6.01 -19.12 0.83
C ASP A 208 -7.41 -18.88 1.44
N GLY A 209 -8.27 -19.90 1.32
CA GLY A 209 -9.61 -19.88 1.84
C GLY A 209 -10.68 -19.55 0.80
N ASP A 210 -11.89 -19.34 1.28
CA ASP A 210 -13.07 -19.04 0.48
C ASP A 210 -13.41 -17.55 0.57
N ALA A 211 -13.76 -16.93 -0.56
CA ALA A 211 -14.12 -15.52 -0.60
C ALA A 211 -15.57 -15.25 -0.14
N ALA A 212 -16.44 -16.25 -0.18
CA ALA A 212 -17.86 -16.13 0.11
C ALA A 212 -18.20 -16.50 1.56
N PHE A 213 -17.50 -17.48 2.14
CA PHE A 213 -17.82 -18.05 3.45
C PHE A 213 -16.68 -17.82 4.45
N ARG A 214 -17.03 -17.28 5.62
CA ARG A 214 -16.05 -16.97 6.68
C ARG A 214 -15.40 -18.24 7.27
N PHE A 215 -16.18 -19.30 7.47
CA PHE A 215 -15.78 -20.54 8.18
C PHE A 215 -15.68 -21.76 7.25
N GLY A 216 -15.54 -21.57 5.96
CA GLY A 216 -15.58 -22.67 4.99
C GLY A 216 -17.00 -23.26 4.82
N ARG A 217 -17.13 -24.19 3.88
CA ARG A 217 -18.32 -25.05 3.74
C ARG A 217 -18.12 -26.33 4.53
#